data_199321f250fb2cfbdc6f9bbeb7c5387b
#
_entry.id   199321f250fb2cfbdc6f9bbeb7c5387b
#
_cell.length_a   1.000
_cell.length_b   1.000
_cell.length_c   1.000
_cell.angle_alpha   90.00
_cell.angle_beta   90.00
_cell.angle_gamma   90.00
#
_symmetry.space_group_name_H-M   'P 1'
#
loop_
_entity.id
_entity.type
_entity.pdbx_description
1 polymer ?
#
loop_
_entity_poly.entity_id
_entity_poly.type
_entity_poly.pdbx_seq_one_letter_code
_entity_poly.pdbx_strand_id
1 'polypeptide(L)'
;MPTLLIKNARYIVSCDDKDTLYERTNLYIKDGVIASIGRDYHTADQIIDASSMVVYPGLINTHHHLYQIFSRNLPEVQKMELFPWLVTLYEVWKGLDEEVVAYSTLTGLGELLKTGCTTCFDHHYVFPRGAGDLLAAQFRAAAQVGMRFVASRGSMDLSQKDGGLPPDSVVQTIDEIMADSE
;
A
#
# COMPACT_ATOMS: atom_id res chain seq x y z
N MET A 1 17.90 -18.47 -11.97
CA MET A 1 17.46 -17.38 -11.11
C MET A 1 17.55 -16.08 -11.91
N PRO A 2 16.49 -15.26 -11.97
CA PRO A 2 16.46 -14.13 -12.88
C PRO A 2 17.52 -13.07 -12.51
N THR A 3 18.16 -12.53 -13.52
CA THR A 3 19.16 -11.47 -13.40
C THR A 3 18.74 -10.25 -14.20
N LEU A 4 19.00 -9.05 -13.66
CA LEU A 4 18.73 -7.78 -14.31
C LEU A 4 19.98 -6.89 -14.22
N LEU A 5 20.38 -6.34 -15.36
CA LEU A 5 21.40 -5.30 -15.43
C LEU A 5 20.78 -3.98 -15.86
N ILE A 6 20.81 -3.00 -14.98
CA ILE A 6 20.52 -1.60 -15.32
C ILE A 6 21.88 -0.98 -15.63
N LYS A 7 22.17 -0.77 -16.92
CA LYS A 7 23.50 -0.31 -17.38
C LYS A 7 23.54 1.18 -17.66
N ASN A 8 24.71 1.77 -17.49
CA ASN A 8 25.02 3.15 -17.85
C ASN A 8 24.14 4.19 -17.12
N ALA A 9 23.54 3.86 -15.97
CA ALA A 9 22.65 4.79 -15.27
C ALA A 9 23.33 6.15 -15.14
N ARG A 10 22.64 7.22 -15.58
CA ARG A 10 23.19 8.57 -15.46
C ARG A 10 23.48 8.91 -14.01
N TYR A 11 22.56 8.53 -13.13
CA TYR A 11 22.73 8.57 -11.69
C TYR A 11 22.00 7.38 -11.06
N ILE A 12 22.56 6.85 -9.97
CA ILE A 12 21.87 5.97 -9.03
C ILE A 12 21.91 6.66 -7.68
N VAL A 13 20.73 6.96 -7.14
CA VAL A 13 20.55 7.56 -5.82
C VAL A 13 20.29 6.45 -4.84
N SER A 14 21.17 6.22 -3.87
CA SER A 14 21.02 5.10 -2.94
C SER A 14 19.99 5.34 -1.85
N CYS A 15 19.74 6.61 -1.48
CA CYS A 15 18.95 7.01 -0.32
C CYS A 15 19.45 6.35 0.98
N ASP A 16 20.76 6.11 1.08
CA ASP A 16 21.40 5.64 2.30
C ASP A 16 21.72 6.81 3.25
N ASP A 17 22.16 6.50 4.48
CA ASP A 17 22.48 7.50 5.51
C ASP A 17 23.59 8.51 5.10
N LYS A 18 24.26 8.27 3.98
CA LYS A 18 25.33 9.12 3.44
C LYS A 18 24.91 9.88 2.19
N ASP A 19 23.66 9.75 1.76
CA ASP A 19 23.17 10.31 0.49
C ASP A 19 24.07 9.96 -0.70
N THR A 20 24.53 8.69 -0.77
CA THR A 20 25.47 8.26 -1.79
C THR A 20 24.87 8.38 -3.18
N LEU A 21 25.57 9.08 -4.04
CA LEU A 21 25.23 9.25 -5.44
C LEU A 21 26.29 8.58 -6.32
N TYR A 22 25.85 7.64 -7.16
CA TYR A 22 26.72 7.00 -8.15
C TYR A 22 26.44 7.59 -9.53
N GLU A 23 27.50 7.93 -10.26
CA GLU A 23 27.39 8.52 -11.59
C GLU A 23 27.92 7.57 -12.67
N ARG A 24 27.18 7.47 -13.79
CA ARG A 24 27.56 6.70 -14.98
C ARG A 24 28.03 5.29 -14.62
N THR A 25 27.18 4.56 -13.95
CA THR A 25 27.50 3.25 -13.40
C THR A 25 26.39 2.24 -13.68
N ASN A 26 26.64 0.99 -13.36
CA ASN A 26 25.69 -0.11 -13.54
C ASN A 26 25.13 -0.55 -12.18
N LEU A 27 23.90 -1.04 -12.19
CA LEU A 27 23.27 -1.74 -11.09
C LEU A 27 22.97 -3.18 -11.54
N TYR A 28 23.60 -4.15 -10.90
CA TYR A 28 23.35 -5.56 -11.17
C TYR A 28 22.51 -6.17 -10.08
N ILE A 29 21.40 -6.80 -10.48
CA ILE A 29 20.43 -7.43 -9.60
C ILE A 29 20.39 -8.92 -9.92
N LYS A 30 20.48 -9.74 -8.89
CA LYS A 30 20.39 -11.19 -8.95
C LYS A 30 19.41 -11.67 -7.87
N ASP A 31 18.46 -12.50 -8.27
CA ASP A 31 17.48 -13.09 -7.35
C ASP A 31 16.68 -12.05 -6.53
N GLY A 32 16.37 -10.90 -7.14
CA GLY A 32 15.65 -9.82 -6.50
C GLY A 32 16.47 -8.97 -5.53
N VAL A 33 17.79 -9.21 -5.44
CA VAL A 33 18.69 -8.48 -4.55
C VAL A 33 19.73 -7.73 -5.36
N ILE A 34 20.09 -6.50 -4.94
CA ILE A 34 21.20 -5.75 -5.50
C ILE A 34 22.50 -6.51 -5.18
N ALA A 35 23.14 -7.07 -6.21
CA ALA A 35 24.38 -7.81 -6.07
C ALA A 35 25.61 -6.90 -6.18
N SER A 36 25.55 -5.86 -7.04
CA SER A 36 26.63 -4.88 -7.15
C SER A 36 26.17 -3.56 -7.74
N ILE A 37 26.83 -2.47 -7.35
CA ILE A 37 26.79 -1.16 -8.00
C ILE A 37 28.22 -0.83 -8.41
N GLY A 38 28.48 -0.67 -9.70
CA GLY A 38 29.84 -0.45 -10.20
C GLY A 38 29.88 -0.40 -11.71
N ARG A 39 31.11 -0.28 -12.25
CA ARG A 39 31.33 -0.24 -13.70
C ARG A 39 31.53 -1.60 -14.34
N ASP A 40 31.56 -2.65 -13.54
CA ASP A 40 31.73 -4.01 -14.03
C ASP A 40 30.57 -4.42 -14.94
N TYR A 41 30.91 -5.11 -16.00
CA TYR A 41 29.90 -5.63 -16.92
C TYR A 41 29.52 -7.04 -16.50
N HIS A 42 28.20 -7.23 -16.34
CA HIS A 42 27.60 -8.53 -16.07
C HIS A 42 26.71 -8.94 -17.24
N THR A 43 26.71 -10.21 -17.60
CA THR A 43 25.66 -10.79 -18.44
C THR A 43 24.40 -10.95 -17.59
N ALA A 44 23.25 -10.63 -18.15
CA ALA A 44 21.97 -10.72 -17.44
C ALA A 44 20.86 -11.17 -18.38
N ASP A 45 19.81 -11.78 -17.81
CA ASP A 45 18.62 -12.21 -18.56
C ASP A 45 17.86 -11.01 -19.12
N GLN A 46 17.89 -9.88 -18.39
CA GLN A 46 17.31 -8.62 -18.83
C GLN A 46 18.31 -7.49 -18.70
N ILE A 47 18.31 -6.59 -19.67
CA ILE A 47 19.19 -5.42 -19.68
C ILE A 47 18.35 -4.18 -19.96
N ILE A 48 18.48 -3.16 -19.09
CA ILE A 48 17.89 -1.84 -19.27
C ILE A 48 19.02 -0.83 -19.47
N ASP A 49 19.02 -0.11 -20.59
CA ASP A 49 19.91 1.03 -20.77
C ASP A 49 19.34 2.27 -20.08
N ALA A 50 19.99 2.70 -19.01
CA ALA A 50 19.60 3.84 -18.20
C ALA A 50 20.48 5.08 -18.44
N SER A 51 21.15 5.18 -19.59
CA SER A 51 22.09 6.28 -19.91
C SER A 51 21.48 7.68 -19.81
N SER A 52 20.17 7.80 -20.00
CA SER A 52 19.41 9.04 -19.81
C SER A 52 18.54 9.06 -18.55
N MET A 53 18.66 8.05 -17.69
CA MET A 53 17.76 7.86 -16.54
C MET A 53 18.50 8.06 -15.22
N VAL A 54 17.69 8.39 -14.20
CA VAL A 54 18.08 8.35 -12.79
C VAL A 54 17.37 7.16 -12.16
N VAL A 55 18.11 6.34 -11.44
CA VAL A 55 17.62 5.16 -10.73
C VAL A 55 17.46 5.51 -9.27
N TYR A 56 16.26 5.28 -8.73
CA TYR A 56 15.92 5.45 -7.32
C TYR A 56 15.45 4.12 -6.72
N PRO A 57 15.56 3.95 -5.39
CA PRO A 57 14.77 2.94 -4.68
C PRO A 57 13.28 3.15 -4.95
N GLY A 58 12.51 2.06 -4.92
CA GLY A 58 11.06 2.17 -5.02
C GLY A 58 10.48 3.05 -3.91
N LEU A 59 9.48 3.86 -4.25
CA LEU A 59 8.84 4.75 -3.29
C LEU A 59 8.09 3.95 -2.22
N ILE A 60 7.96 4.54 -1.03
CA ILE A 60 7.24 3.97 0.11
C ILE A 60 6.06 4.87 0.42
N ASN A 61 4.85 4.31 0.36
CA ASN A 61 3.65 4.97 0.84
C ASN A 61 3.43 4.58 2.31
N THR A 62 3.46 5.55 3.21
CA THR A 62 3.37 5.32 4.66
C THR A 62 2.00 5.63 5.23
N HIS A 63 1.01 6.01 4.41
CA HIS A 63 -0.34 6.33 4.85
C HIS A 63 -1.35 6.05 3.74
N HIS A 64 -2.16 5.02 3.93
CA HIS A 64 -3.28 4.71 3.05
C HIS A 64 -4.47 4.12 3.82
N HIS A 65 -5.65 4.18 3.17
CA HIS A 65 -6.89 3.54 3.57
C HIS A 65 -7.48 2.88 2.33
N LEU A 66 -6.97 1.71 1.96
CA LEU A 66 -7.26 1.08 0.66
C LEU A 66 -8.74 0.74 0.47
N TYR A 67 -9.46 0.41 1.55
CA TYR A 67 -10.90 0.15 1.48
C TYR A 67 -11.72 1.36 1.02
N GLN A 68 -11.18 2.58 1.11
CA GLN A 68 -11.85 3.82 0.69
C GLN A 68 -11.80 4.08 -0.82
N ILE A 69 -11.03 3.31 -1.57
CA ILE A 69 -10.76 3.54 -3.00
C ILE A 69 -12.06 3.67 -3.82
N PHE A 70 -13.05 2.80 -3.58
CA PHE A 70 -14.31 2.81 -4.32
C PHE A 70 -15.31 3.89 -3.86
N SER A 71 -15.05 4.54 -2.73
CA SER A 71 -15.85 5.69 -2.27
C SER A 71 -15.21 7.04 -2.63
N ARG A 72 -14.08 7.05 -3.34
CA ARG A 72 -13.50 8.29 -3.87
C ARG A 72 -14.46 8.97 -4.85
N ASN A 73 -14.48 10.30 -4.81
CA ASN A 73 -15.25 11.13 -5.73
C ASN A 73 -16.79 10.92 -5.68
N LEU A 74 -17.33 10.41 -4.58
CA LEU A 74 -18.77 10.46 -4.36
C LEU A 74 -19.22 11.94 -4.31
N PRO A 75 -20.15 12.38 -5.19
CA PRO A 75 -20.51 13.80 -5.30
C PRO A 75 -21.02 14.39 -3.99
N GLU A 76 -21.74 13.60 -3.21
CA GLU A 76 -22.41 14.01 -1.98
C GLU A 76 -21.43 14.46 -0.89
N VAL A 77 -20.20 13.92 -0.90
CA VAL A 77 -19.22 14.15 0.17
C VAL A 77 -18.10 15.11 -0.18
N GLN A 78 -18.01 15.58 -1.45
CA GLN A 78 -16.86 16.34 -1.95
C GLN A 78 -16.58 17.67 -1.24
N LYS A 79 -17.60 18.26 -0.61
CA LYS A 79 -17.50 19.56 0.07
C LYS A 79 -17.75 19.48 1.57
N MET A 80 -17.81 18.25 2.11
CA MET A 80 -18.04 18.06 3.53
C MET A 80 -16.76 18.28 4.34
N GLU A 81 -16.93 18.85 5.53
CA GLU A 81 -15.91 18.85 6.57
C GLU A 81 -15.68 17.42 7.08
N LEU A 82 -14.55 17.17 7.74
CA LEU A 82 -14.07 15.84 8.11
C LEU A 82 -15.12 14.99 8.85
N PHE A 83 -15.74 15.52 9.89
CA PHE A 83 -16.67 14.70 10.70
C PHE A 83 -17.99 14.38 9.98
N PRO A 84 -18.68 15.32 9.32
CA PRO A 84 -19.80 15.00 8.46
C PRO A 84 -19.45 14.02 7.33
N TRP A 85 -18.24 14.17 6.76
CA TRP A 85 -17.71 13.26 5.75
C TRP A 85 -17.58 11.83 6.28
N LEU A 86 -17.00 11.66 7.47
CA LEU A 86 -16.85 10.35 8.11
C LEU A 86 -18.22 9.72 8.39
N VAL A 87 -19.15 10.46 9.02
CA VAL A 87 -20.49 9.95 9.34
C VAL A 87 -21.21 9.45 8.08
N THR A 88 -21.12 10.22 6.99
CA THR A 88 -21.75 9.84 5.71
C THR A 88 -21.10 8.59 5.12
N LEU A 89 -19.77 8.52 5.12
CA LEU A 89 -19.04 7.40 4.51
C LEU A 89 -19.11 6.11 5.37
N TYR A 90 -19.26 6.18 6.67
CA TYR A 90 -19.52 4.98 7.47
C TYR A 90 -20.80 4.25 7.03
N GLU A 91 -21.80 4.97 6.54
CA GLU A 91 -23.01 4.36 5.96
C GLU A 91 -22.73 3.61 4.64
N VAL A 92 -21.69 4.03 3.90
CA VAL A 92 -21.19 3.30 2.73
C VAL A 92 -20.31 2.13 3.16
N TRP A 93 -19.35 2.40 4.06
CA TRP A 93 -18.35 1.41 4.48
C TRP A 93 -18.91 0.30 5.37
N LYS A 94 -20.08 0.45 5.96
CA LYS A 94 -20.78 -0.68 6.64
C LYS A 94 -21.14 -1.83 5.70
N GLY A 95 -21.06 -1.61 4.38
CA GLY A 95 -21.23 -2.62 3.34
C GLY A 95 -19.94 -3.26 2.85
N LEU A 96 -18.81 -3.00 3.51
CA LEU A 96 -17.54 -3.66 3.16
C LEU A 96 -17.62 -5.16 3.46
N ASP A 97 -17.07 -5.95 2.56
CA ASP A 97 -16.82 -7.38 2.69
C ASP A 97 -15.43 -7.72 2.11
N GLU A 98 -15.05 -9.00 2.16
CA GLU A 98 -13.76 -9.46 1.64
C GLU A 98 -13.59 -9.16 0.15
N GLU A 99 -14.63 -9.26 -0.65
CA GLU A 99 -14.57 -9.03 -2.10
C GLU A 99 -14.30 -7.54 -2.40
N VAL A 100 -15.07 -6.65 -1.79
CA VAL A 100 -14.88 -5.20 -1.93
C VAL A 100 -13.50 -4.78 -1.47
N VAL A 101 -13.03 -5.29 -0.32
CA VAL A 101 -11.71 -4.98 0.22
C VAL A 101 -10.60 -5.53 -0.67
N ALA A 102 -10.74 -6.74 -1.20
CA ALA A 102 -9.76 -7.31 -2.13
C ALA A 102 -9.62 -6.44 -3.40
N TYR A 103 -10.72 -6.09 -4.04
CA TYR A 103 -10.67 -5.30 -5.28
C TYR A 103 -10.26 -3.85 -5.05
N SER A 104 -10.67 -3.22 -3.95
CA SER A 104 -10.20 -1.87 -3.62
C SER A 104 -8.69 -1.87 -3.34
N THR A 105 -8.19 -2.90 -2.67
CA THR A 105 -6.75 -3.09 -2.43
C THR A 105 -6.00 -3.30 -3.74
N LEU A 106 -6.45 -4.20 -4.62
CA LEU A 106 -5.84 -4.41 -5.94
C LEU A 106 -5.78 -3.10 -6.75
N THR A 107 -6.87 -2.34 -6.75
CA THR A 107 -6.96 -1.07 -7.48
C THR A 107 -5.97 -0.05 -6.92
N GLY A 108 -5.99 0.18 -5.60
CA GLY A 108 -5.13 1.17 -4.96
C GLY A 108 -3.64 0.82 -5.06
N LEU A 109 -3.28 -0.45 -4.81
CA LEU A 109 -1.90 -0.90 -4.96
C LEU A 109 -1.44 -0.87 -6.43
N GLY A 110 -2.32 -1.19 -7.38
CA GLY A 110 -2.03 -1.06 -8.81
C GLY A 110 -1.75 0.39 -9.22
N GLU A 111 -2.50 1.36 -8.70
CA GLU A 111 -2.23 2.79 -8.90
C GLU A 111 -0.88 3.20 -8.31
N LEU A 112 -0.57 2.76 -7.09
CA LEU A 112 0.70 3.05 -6.43
C LEU A 112 1.89 2.46 -7.21
N LEU A 113 1.80 1.20 -7.67
CA LEU A 113 2.84 0.56 -8.49
C LEU A 113 3.12 1.36 -9.77
N LYS A 114 2.08 1.86 -10.44
CA LYS A 114 2.25 2.68 -11.66
C LYS A 114 2.98 4.01 -11.42
N THR A 115 3.04 4.48 -10.19
CA THR A 115 3.79 5.68 -9.80
C THR A 115 5.18 5.38 -9.23
N GLY A 116 5.60 4.10 -9.24
CA GLY A 116 6.90 3.68 -8.72
C GLY A 116 6.93 3.36 -7.23
N CYS A 117 5.77 3.31 -6.57
CA CYS A 117 5.68 2.85 -5.19
C CYS A 117 5.80 1.33 -5.13
N THR A 118 6.66 0.82 -4.24
CA THR A 118 6.93 -0.62 -4.08
C THR A 118 6.60 -1.16 -2.68
N THR A 119 6.29 -0.26 -1.75
CA THR A 119 5.92 -0.61 -0.38
C THR A 119 4.77 0.27 0.07
N CYS A 120 3.71 -0.32 0.60
CA CYS A 120 2.55 0.41 1.11
C CYS A 120 2.25 -0.01 2.55
N PHE A 121 2.05 1.00 3.41
CA PHE A 121 1.41 0.83 4.71
C PHE A 121 -0.05 1.26 4.59
N ASP A 122 -0.98 0.38 4.99
CA ASP A 122 -2.42 0.65 5.05
C ASP A 122 -2.92 0.63 6.49
N HIS A 123 -3.81 1.56 6.81
CA HIS A 123 -4.52 1.58 8.07
C HIS A 123 -5.99 1.21 7.84
N HIS A 124 -6.32 -0.06 8.11
CA HIS A 124 -7.68 -0.57 8.04
C HIS A 124 -8.33 -0.49 9.42
N TYR A 125 -9.45 0.22 9.54
CA TYR A 125 -10.11 0.43 10.84
C TYR A 125 -11.64 0.28 10.80
N VAL A 126 -12.22 -0.12 9.68
CA VAL A 126 -13.65 -0.37 9.54
C VAL A 126 -13.90 -1.87 9.35
N PHE A 127 -14.50 -2.48 10.36
CA PHE A 127 -14.79 -3.92 10.39
C PHE A 127 -16.30 -4.15 10.60
N PRO A 128 -17.10 -4.19 9.50
CA PRO A 128 -18.53 -4.48 9.62
C PRO A 128 -18.77 -5.91 10.14
N ARG A 129 -19.82 -6.07 10.92
CA ARG A 129 -20.17 -7.40 11.44
C ARG A 129 -20.43 -8.39 10.32
N GLY A 130 -19.76 -9.53 10.36
CA GLY A 130 -19.91 -10.59 9.37
C GLY A 130 -19.21 -10.31 8.04
N ALA A 131 -18.36 -9.30 7.96
CA ALA A 131 -17.61 -8.94 6.76
C ALA A 131 -16.51 -9.95 6.34
N GLY A 132 -16.17 -10.90 7.18
CA GLY A 132 -15.08 -11.86 6.95
C GLY A 132 -13.73 -11.32 7.40
N ASP A 133 -12.66 -11.97 6.94
CA ASP A 133 -11.27 -11.58 7.25
C ASP A 133 -10.76 -10.56 6.23
N LEU A 134 -11.01 -9.29 6.53
CA LEU A 134 -10.68 -8.17 5.65
C LEU A 134 -9.18 -7.94 5.49
N LEU A 135 -8.40 -8.17 6.55
CA LEU A 135 -6.95 -8.04 6.48
C LEU A 135 -6.32 -9.15 5.65
N ALA A 136 -6.76 -10.39 5.81
CA ALA A 136 -6.30 -11.47 4.95
C ALA A 136 -6.66 -11.22 3.48
N ALA A 137 -7.82 -10.61 3.19
CA ALA A 137 -8.19 -10.19 1.83
C ALA A 137 -7.20 -9.16 1.27
N GLN A 138 -6.78 -8.16 2.08
CA GLN A 138 -5.75 -7.18 1.68
C GLN A 138 -4.39 -7.84 1.44
N PHE A 139 -3.93 -8.73 2.32
CA PHE A 139 -2.66 -9.42 2.15
C PHE A 139 -2.64 -10.33 0.91
N ARG A 140 -3.74 -11.03 0.63
CA ARG A 140 -3.89 -11.83 -0.61
C ARG A 140 -3.80 -10.95 -1.86
N ALA A 141 -4.48 -9.79 -1.85
CA ALA A 141 -4.45 -8.83 -2.95
C ALA A 141 -3.04 -8.23 -3.15
N ALA A 142 -2.36 -7.87 -2.06
CA ALA A 142 -0.99 -7.35 -2.11
C ALA A 142 0.00 -8.40 -2.68
N ALA A 143 -0.13 -9.66 -2.27
CA ALA A 143 0.67 -10.75 -2.79
C ALA A 143 0.44 -10.96 -4.30
N GLN A 144 -0.80 -10.83 -4.77
CA GLN A 144 -1.16 -10.97 -6.19
C GLN A 144 -0.48 -9.91 -7.07
N VAL A 145 -0.37 -8.67 -6.59
CA VAL A 145 0.31 -7.58 -7.33
C VAL A 145 1.81 -7.51 -7.06
N GLY A 146 2.32 -8.30 -6.11
CA GLY A 146 3.74 -8.37 -5.77
C GLY A 146 4.27 -7.15 -5.02
N MET A 147 3.42 -6.38 -4.32
CA MET A 147 3.82 -5.23 -3.51
C MET A 147 4.19 -5.66 -2.08
N ARG A 148 5.23 -5.05 -1.50
CA ARG A 148 5.47 -5.15 -0.06
C ARG A 148 4.37 -4.42 0.66
N PHE A 149 3.72 -5.10 1.60
CA PHE A 149 2.53 -4.59 2.24
C PHE A 149 2.60 -4.75 3.75
N VAL A 150 2.25 -3.69 4.46
CA VAL A 150 2.08 -3.67 5.91
C VAL A 150 0.70 -3.11 6.19
N ALA A 151 -0.10 -3.81 6.98
CA ALA A 151 -1.39 -3.32 7.42
C ALA A 151 -1.41 -3.17 8.94
N SER A 152 -2.03 -2.10 9.41
CA SER A 152 -2.44 -2.02 10.81
C SER A 152 -3.91 -2.41 10.94
N ARG A 153 -4.21 -3.13 12.00
CA ARG A 153 -5.56 -3.40 12.44
C ARG A 153 -5.99 -2.27 13.38
N GLY A 154 -6.71 -1.28 12.83
CA GLY A 154 -7.34 -0.25 13.63
C GLY A 154 -8.62 -0.77 14.29
N SER A 155 -9.23 0.02 15.18
CA SER A 155 -10.43 -0.39 15.91
C SER A 155 -11.34 0.77 16.23
N MET A 156 -12.63 0.48 16.36
CA MET A 156 -13.65 1.40 16.82
C MET A 156 -14.57 0.65 17.78
N ASP A 157 -14.71 1.13 19.01
CA ASP A 157 -15.51 0.52 20.08
C ASP A 157 -16.70 1.39 20.52
N LEU A 158 -16.69 2.69 20.16
CA LEU A 158 -17.76 3.64 20.50
C LEU A 158 -18.59 3.99 19.26
N SER A 159 -19.87 3.63 19.29
CA SER A 159 -20.82 3.98 18.23
C SER A 159 -21.53 5.31 18.50
N GLN A 160 -22.41 5.72 17.58
CA GLN A 160 -23.22 6.95 17.71
C GLN A 160 -24.03 6.99 19.01
N LYS A 161 -24.54 5.87 19.48
CA LYS A 161 -25.28 5.79 20.76
C LYS A 161 -24.39 6.05 21.98
N ASP A 162 -23.08 5.85 21.82
CA ASP A 162 -22.06 6.05 22.86
C ASP A 162 -21.32 7.39 22.70
N GLY A 163 -21.78 8.24 21.77
CA GLY A 163 -21.18 9.53 21.46
C GLY A 163 -20.04 9.49 20.42
N GLY A 164 -19.81 8.33 19.79
CA GLY A 164 -18.88 8.18 18.66
C GLY A 164 -19.51 8.57 17.32
N LEU A 165 -18.75 8.40 16.24
CA LEU A 165 -19.22 8.74 14.88
C LEU A 165 -19.79 7.55 14.11
N PRO A 166 -19.26 6.31 14.25
CA PRO A 166 -19.68 5.18 13.44
C PRO A 166 -21.04 4.61 13.88
N PRO A 167 -21.82 4.00 12.96
CA PRO A 167 -23.00 3.24 13.33
C PRO A 167 -22.62 1.95 14.09
N ASP A 168 -23.56 1.40 14.86
CA ASP A 168 -23.38 0.19 15.68
C ASP A 168 -22.87 -1.03 14.88
N SER A 169 -23.14 -1.05 13.56
CA SER A 169 -22.78 -2.18 12.69
C SER A 169 -21.29 -2.27 12.36
N VAL A 170 -20.50 -1.22 12.61
CA VAL A 170 -19.07 -1.17 12.31
C VAL A 170 -18.19 -0.97 13.54
N VAL A 171 -18.77 -1.04 14.73
CA VAL A 171 -18.02 -1.07 16.00
C VAL A 171 -17.96 -2.49 16.54
N GLN A 172 -16.90 -2.76 17.26
CA GLN A 172 -16.60 -4.05 17.87
C GLN A 172 -16.44 -3.87 19.39
N THR A 173 -16.72 -4.91 20.15
CA THR A 173 -16.37 -4.95 21.57
C THR A 173 -14.84 -5.06 21.72
N ILE A 174 -14.33 -4.66 22.88
CA ILE A 174 -12.90 -4.78 23.18
C ILE A 174 -12.43 -6.25 23.07
N ASP A 175 -13.25 -7.21 23.51
CA ASP A 175 -12.89 -8.63 23.41
C ASP A 175 -12.80 -9.10 21.96
N GLU A 176 -13.74 -8.67 21.09
CA GLU A 176 -13.67 -8.95 19.63
C GLU A 176 -12.42 -8.31 19.00
N ILE A 177 -12.09 -7.06 19.36
CA ILE A 177 -10.91 -6.37 18.86
C ILE A 177 -9.63 -7.11 19.27
N MET A 178 -9.54 -7.53 20.51
CA MET A 178 -8.35 -8.25 21.03
C MET A 178 -8.20 -9.61 20.36
N ALA A 179 -9.29 -10.38 20.26
CA ALA A 179 -9.27 -11.70 19.63
C ALA A 179 -8.89 -11.66 18.13
N ASP A 180 -9.29 -10.59 17.44
CA ASP A 180 -9.00 -10.39 16.01
C ASP A 180 -7.60 -9.79 15.76
N SER A 181 -6.90 -9.39 16.83
CA SER A 181 -5.56 -8.77 16.76
C SER A 181 -4.43 -9.74 17.09
N GLU A 182 -4.74 -10.93 17.64
CA GLU A 182 -3.80 -12.01 17.96
C GLU A 182 -3.52 -12.91 16.72
#